data_23203a770d1d3ab3e4465bec8a3789be
#
_entry.id   23203a770d1d3ab3e4465bec8a3789be
#
_cell.length_a   1.000
_cell.length_b   1.000
_cell.length_c   1.000
_cell.angle_alpha   90.00
_cell.angle_beta   90.00
_cell.angle_gamma   90.00
#
_symmetry.space_group_name_H-M   'P 1'
#
loop_
_entity.id
_entity.type
_entity.pdbx_description
1 polymer ?
#
loop_
_entity_poly.entity_id
_entity_poly.type
_entity_poly.pdbx_seq_one_letter_code
_entity_poly.pdbx_strand_id
1 'polypeptide(L)'
;MIKLENWTEVTKGLYRYVVAASCCYEIHIMYHAKCTDILTANASLYIVGDWDSVNGQCSYFERELLLNGPLMACLEKAVQDEEEMRG
;
A
#
# COMPACT_ATOMS: atom_id res chain seq x y z
N MET A 1 9.39 9.31 -7.32
CA MET A 1 9.40 8.10 -6.47
C MET A 1 8.39 8.26 -5.34
N ILE A 2 7.52 7.29 -5.14
CA ILE A 2 6.55 7.31 -4.04
C ILE A 2 7.27 6.94 -2.75
N LYS A 3 7.20 7.82 -1.76
CA LYS A 3 7.77 7.59 -0.44
C LYS A 3 6.65 7.30 0.55
N LEU A 4 6.99 6.64 1.66
CA LEU A 4 6.01 6.33 2.71
C LEU A 4 5.28 7.59 3.19
N GLU A 5 5.94 8.73 3.22
CA GLU A 5 5.35 10.00 3.62
C GLU A 5 4.22 10.47 2.70
N ASN A 6 4.16 9.94 1.46
CA ASN A 6 3.08 10.23 0.52
C ASN A 6 1.84 9.37 0.78
N TRP A 7 1.96 8.39 1.64
CA TRP A 7 0.86 7.48 2.00
C TRP A 7 0.14 8.00 3.23
N THR A 8 -1.16 7.74 3.32
CA THR A 8 -1.96 8.08 4.49
C THR A 8 -1.98 6.91 5.46
N GLU A 9 -1.56 7.14 6.69
CA GLU A 9 -1.69 6.13 7.74
C GLU A 9 -3.14 6.12 8.22
N VAL A 10 -3.85 5.05 7.92
CA VAL A 10 -5.28 4.89 8.28
C VAL A 10 -5.39 4.45 9.74
N THR A 11 -4.64 3.42 10.09
CA THR A 11 -4.47 2.94 11.46
C THR A 11 -3.02 2.51 11.58
N LYS A 12 -2.59 2.20 12.81
CA LYS A 12 -1.22 1.75 13.04
C LYS A 12 -0.90 0.53 12.18
N GLY A 13 0.08 0.66 11.29
CA GLY A 13 0.51 -0.42 10.41
C GLY A 13 -0.25 -0.54 9.10
N LEU A 14 -1.27 0.29 8.88
CA LEU A 14 -2.03 0.28 7.62
C LEU A 14 -1.88 1.61 6.91
N TYR A 15 -1.26 1.58 5.74
CA TYR A 15 -1.06 2.76 4.90
C TYR A 15 -1.83 2.62 3.60
N ARG A 16 -2.32 3.74 3.08
CA ARG A 16 -3.12 3.78 1.86
C ARG A 16 -2.64 4.89 0.94
N TYR A 17 -2.59 4.59 -0.35
CA TYR A 17 -2.25 5.56 -1.40
C TYR A 17 -3.28 5.47 -2.50
N VAL A 18 -4.11 6.51 -2.64
CA VAL A 18 -5.17 6.56 -3.64
C VAL A 18 -4.58 6.98 -4.97
N VAL A 19 -4.72 6.14 -5.99
CA VAL A 19 -4.19 6.38 -7.33
C VAL A 19 -5.24 7.00 -8.23
N ALA A 20 -6.50 6.51 -8.10
CA ALA A 20 -7.62 6.96 -8.90
C ALA A 20 -8.89 6.87 -8.06
N ALA A 21 -10.01 7.39 -8.59
CA ALA A 21 -11.27 7.41 -7.87
C ALA A 21 -11.74 6.02 -7.40
N SER A 22 -11.36 4.96 -8.14
CA SER A 22 -11.80 3.60 -7.85
C SER A 22 -10.66 2.64 -7.56
N CYS A 23 -9.43 3.15 -7.36
CA CYS A 23 -8.26 2.28 -7.19
C CYS A 23 -7.29 2.89 -6.18
N CYS A 24 -6.85 2.08 -5.22
CA CYS A 24 -5.81 2.50 -4.28
C CYS A 24 -4.88 1.35 -3.97
N TYR A 25 -3.71 1.69 -3.44
CA TYR A 25 -2.78 0.71 -2.87
C TYR A 25 -2.89 0.72 -1.36
N GLU A 26 -2.74 -0.45 -0.75
CA GLU A 26 -2.66 -0.59 0.69
C GLU A 26 -1.39 -1.35 1.07
N ILE A 27 -0.73 -0.89 2.12
CA ILE A 27 0.41 -1.59 2.70
C ILE A 27 0.06 -1.92 4.15
N HIS A 28 0.17 -3.21 4.49
CA HIS A 28 0.00 -3.71 5.86
C HIS A 28 1.38 -4.05 6.40
N ILE A 29 1.81 -3.35 7.44
CA ILE A 29 3.13 -3.53 8.05
C ILE A 29 2.98 -4.33 9.33
N MET A 30 3.80 -5.39 9.44
CA MET A 30 3.90 -6.16 10.68
C MET A 30 4.98 -5.52 11.55
N TYR A 31 4.58 -4.92 12.67
CA TYR A 31 5.52 -4.32 13.59
C TYR A 31 6.14 -5.38 14.49
N HIS A 32 7.47 -5.46 14.46
CA HIS A 32 8.23 -6.26 15.41
C HIS A 32 8.88 -5.31 16.40
N ALA A 33 8.85 -5.68 17.67
CA ALA A 33 9.44 -4.88 18.75
C ALA A 33 10.94 -4.63 18.56
N LYS A 34 11.61 -5.49 17.79
CA LYS A 34 13.03 -5.40 17.50
C LYS A 34 13.36 -4.67 16.20
N CYS A 35 12.35 -4.20 15.46
CA CYS A 35 12.56 -3.51 14.21
C CYS A 35 12.99 -2.08 14.47
N THR A 36 14.24 -1.74 14.15
CA THR A 36 14.79 -0.40 14.34
C THR A 36 14.62 0.47 13.11
N ASP A 37 14.39 -0.13 11.95
CA ASP A 37 14.20 0.57 10.68
C ASP A 37 12.91 0.07 10.04
N ILE A 38 11.92 0.97 9.94
CA ILE A 38 10.61 0.63 9.38
C ILE A 38 10.70 0.13 7.93
N LEU A 39 11.69 0.62 7.17
CA LEU A 39 11.86 0.22 5.77
C LEU A 39 12.25 -1.25 5.61
N THR A 40 12.79 -1.87 6.65
CA THR A 40 13.14 -3.29 6.66
C THR A 40 12.03 -4.15 7.28
N ALA A 41 10.98 -3.53 7.82
CA ALA A 41 9.87 -4.26 8.41
C ALA A 41 9.15 -5.09 7.37
N ASN A 42 8.69 -6.29 7.76
CA ASN A 42 7.92 -7.13 6.88
C ASN A 42 6.55 -6.50 6.61
N ALA A 43 6.16 -6.45 5.34
CA ALA A 43 4.94 -5.80 4.92
C ALA A 43 4.30 -6.56 3.77
N SER A 44 3.02 -6.27 3.53
CA SER A 44 2.28 -6.82 2.40
C SER A 44 1.66 -5.67 1.62
N LEU A 45 1.86 -5.67 0.31
CA LEU A 45 1.31 -4.68 -0.60
C LEU A 45 0.11 -5.26 -1.33
N TYR A 46 -1.01 -4.53 -1.28
CA TYR A 46 -2.22 -4.89 -2.00
C TYR A 46 -2.63 -3.79 -2.96
N ILE A 47 -3.23 -4.18 -4.08
CA ILE A 47 -4.01 -3.24 -4.90
C ILE A 47 -5.49 -3.50 -4.59
N VAL A 48 -6.24 -2.43 -4.40
CA VAL A 48 -7.66 -2.51 -4.03
C VAL A 48 -8.46 -1.82 -5.13
N GLY A 49 -9.27 -2.61 -5.84
CA GLY A 49 -10.21 -2.10 -6.83
C GLY A 49 -11.48 -1.64 -6.14
N ASP A 50 -12.32 -0.96 -6.90
CA ASP A 50 -13.62 -0.44 -6.43
C ASP A 50 -13.52 0.38 -5.15
N TRP A 51 -12.39 1.08 -4.98
CA TRP A 51 -12.21 2.02 -3.89
C TRP A 51 -13.18 3.18 -4.03
N ASP A 52 -13.99 3.42 -3.00
CA ASP A 52 -14.90 4.57 -2.97
C ASP A 52 -14.21 5.72 -2.24
N SER A 53 -13.71 6.70 -3.02
CA SER A 53 -12.98 7.84 -2.47
C SER A 53 -13.89 8.79 -1.69
N VAL A 54 -15.20 8.77 -1.94
CA VAL A 54 -16.16 9.63 -1.25
C VAL A 54 -16.45 9.10 0.15
N ASN A 55 -16.70 7.80 0.26
CA ASN A 55 -17.05 7.18 1.55
C ASN A 55 -15.85 6.59 2.27
N GLY A 56 -14.69 6.53 1.62
CA GLY A 56 -13.48 5.98 2.22
C GLY A 56 -13.54 4.47 2.42
N GLN A 57 -14.43 3.79 1.70
CA GLN A 57 -14.61 2.35 1.82
C GLN A 57 -14.01 1.63 0.63
N CYS A 58 -13.58 0.41 0.84
CA CYS A 58 -13.07 -0.44 -0.24
C CYS A 58 -13.78 -1.79 -0.20
N SER A 59 -13.97 -2.36 -1.38
CA SER A 59 -14.49 -3.70 -1.51
C SER A 59 -13.40 -4.71 -1.18
N TYR A 60 -13.65 -5.57 -0.21
CA TYR A 60 -12.70 -6.62 0.13
C TYR A 60 -12.55 -7.67 -0.97
N PHE A 61 -13.52 -7.75 -1.89
CA PHE A 61 -13.52 -8.72 -2.97
C PHE A 61 -12.55 -8.37 -4.08
N GLU A 62 -12.14 -7.11 -4.17
CA GLU A 62 -11.26 -6.62 -5.21
C GLU A 62 -9.82 -6.41 -4.75
N ARG A 63 -9.47 -6.97 -3.58
CA ARG A 63 -8.11 -6.84 -3.05
C ARG A 63 -7.22 -7.94 -3.60
N GLU A 64 -6.10 -7.55 -4.19
CA GLU A 64 -5.11 -8.47 -4.74
C GLU A 64 -3.75 -8.22 -4.12
N LEU A 65 -3.11 -9.27 -3.60
CA LEU A 65 -1.76 -9.20 -3.06
C LEU A 65 -0.76 -9.06 -4.20
N LEU A 66 0.05 -8.01 -4.17
CA LEU A 66 1.08 -7.76 -5.17
C LEU A 66 2.46 -8.22 -4.71
N LEU A 67 2.78 -8.02 -3.43
CA LEU A 67 4.10 -8.35 -2.90
C LEU A 67 4.02 -8.53 -1.39
N ASN A 68 4.75 -9.51 -0.88
CA ASN A 68 4.98 -9.70 0.55
C ASN A 68 6.48 -9.69 0.78
N GLY A 69 6.99 -8.72 1.51
CA GLY A 69 8.42 -8.56 1.75
C GLY A 69 8.72 -7.28 2.54
N PRO A 70 9.98 -6.81 2.50
CA PRO A 70 10.33 -5.58 3.22
C PRO A 70 9.51 -4.38 2.73
N LEU A 71 9.21 -3.44 3.62
CA LEU A 71 8.44 -2.25 3.26
C LEU A 71 9.06 -1.52 2.06
N MET A 72 10.38 -1.42 2.02
CA MET A 72 11.09 -0.78 0.91
C MET A 72 10.73 -1.42 -0.42
N ALA A 73 10.72 -2.76 -0.48
CA ALA A 73 10.36 -3.50 -1.69
C ALA A 73 8.89 -3.28 -2.07
N CYS A 74 8.01 -3.19 -1.08
CA CYS A 74 6.59 -2.91 -1.32
C CYS A 74 6.40 -1.52 -1.93
N LEU A 75 7.11 -0.51 -1.44
CA LEU A 75 7.05 0.84 -1.99
C LEU A 75 7.54 0.87 -3.45
N GLU A 76 8.65 0.18 -3.74
CA GLU A 76 9.17 0.09 -5.10
C GLU A 76 8.19 -0.62 -6.03
N LYS A 77 7.58 -1.70 -5.56
CA LYS A 77 6.60 -2.44 -6.36
C LYS A 77 5.37 -1.59 -6.67
N ALA A 78 4.92 -0.78 -5.71
CA ALA A 78 3.78 0.11 -5.91
C ALA A 78 4.09 1.14 -7.01
N VAL A 79 5.30 1.71 -7.01
CA VAL A 79 5.73 2.65 -8.05
C VAL A 79 5.73 1.98 -9.41
N GLN A 80 6.30 0.79 -9.52
CA GLN A 80 6.35 0.05 -10.78
C GLN A 80 4.96 -0.27 -11.30
N ASP A 81 4.08 -0.73 -10.43
CA ASP A 81 2.72 -1.09 -10.80
C ASP A 81 1.94 0.13 -11.29
N GLU A 82 2.08 1.27 -10.61
CA GLU A 82 1.44 2.52 -11.02
C GLU A 82 1.95 2.98 -12.38
N GLU A 83 3.25 2.90 -12.62
CA GLU A 83 3.83 3.28 -13.91
C GLU A 83 3.31 2.39 -15.04
N GLU A 84 3.18 1.09 -14.80
CA GLU A 84 2.63 0.16 -15.78
C GLU A 84 1.17 0.48 -16.10
N MET A 85 0.39 0.88 -15.09
CA MET A 85 -1.00 1.26 -15.27
C MET A 85 -1.17 2.53 -16.09
N ARG A 86 -0.21 3.45 -15.98
CA ARG A 86 -0.23 4.69 -16.76
C ARG A 86 0.23 4.49 -18.22
N GLY A 87 1.04 3.49 -18.42
CA GLY A 87 1.62 3.18 -19.71
C GLY A 87 0.65 2.61 -20.68
#